data_f531f9a9f42432e2751409deb689aa32
#
_entry.id   f531f9a9f42432e2751409deb689aa32
#
_cell.length_a   1.000
_cell.length_b   1.000
_cell.length_c   1.000
_cell.angle_alpha   90.00
_cell.angle_beta   90.00
_cell.angle_gamma   90.00
#
_symmetry.space_group_name_H-M   'P 1'
#
loop_
_entity.id
_entity.type
_entity.pdbx_description
1 polymer ?
#
loop_
_entity_poly.entity_id
_entity_poly.type
_entity_poly.pdbx_seq_one_letter_code
_entity_poly.pdbx_strand_id
1 'polypeptide(L)'
;MGFTGFDVRRSFELAARTLPVDIIYYDNAGDEEAAVSNAADAISQKVDLLIEYNGETAANPEIARKAASAGIPVLAINFPVGDAPLYGADNLAAGRIAGRALGAFTKQSWPDEMPVAAILGDVGDPSDAVGLRIKGITEGLHAELPDVQPTMLDSGGQPQRGDDLLTKYMRQQSRSKMLVATLDDSTALWARTAVEVAVRINDCVIVSQGLDRSVHGGAHEKKEIDPTNRGSVILGSVAYFMDRYGYDVLPLALRMLKGQPVPPRTFTHHILVTGANVFQEYPPIDMN
;
A
#
# COMPACT_ATOMS: atom_id res chain seq x y z
N MET A 1 -4.96 0.06 15.94
CA MET A 1 -4.08 0.62 14.88
C MET A 1 -3.48 -0.54 14.11
N GLY A 2 -3.74 -0.65 12.79
CA GLY A 2 -3.11 -1.68 11.95
C GLY A 2 -1.62 -1.43 11.78
N PHE A 3 -0.85 -2.42 11.24
CA PHE A 3 0.60 -2.29 10.99
C PHE A 3 0.94 -1.02 10.20
N THR A 4 0.17 -0.68 9.20
CA THR A 4 0.33 0.52 8.36
C THR A 4 0.30 1.83 9.15
N GLY A 5 -0.66 2.01 10.05
CA GLY A 5 -0.73 3.22 10.89
C GLY A 5 0.43 3.30 11.89
N PHE A 6 0.91 2.16 12.38
CA PHE A 6 2.08 2.11 13.26
C PHE A 6 3.36 2.54 12.54
N ASP A 7 3.59 2.06 11.33
CA ASP A 7 4.80 2.39 10.56
C ASP A 7 4.83 3.85 10.14
N VAL A 8 3.68 4.40 9.69
CA VAL A 8 3.55 5.84 9.42
C VAL A 8 3.87 6.66 10.66
N ARG A 9 3.23 6.40 11.80
CA ARG A 9 3.49 7.13 13.05
C ARG A 9 4.95 7.06 13.45
N ARG A 10 5.56 5.86 13.44
CA ARG A 10 6.95 5.67 13.79
C ARG A 10 7.87 6.47 12.88
N SER A 11 7.59 6.55 11.57
CA SER A 11 8.38 7.36 10.64
C SER A 11 8.37 8.84 10.98
N PHE A 12 7.22 9.37 11.44
CA PHE A 12 7.11 10.74 11.94
C PHE A 12 7.92 10.97 13.22
N GLU A 13 7.83 10.05 14.19
CA GLU A 13 8.58 10.11 15.43
C GLU A 13 10.10 10.15 15.18
N LEU A 14 10.58 9.36 14.21
CA LEU A 14 11.99 9.32 13.85
C LEU A 14 12.42 10.59 13.08
N ALA A 15 11.65 10.99 12.08
CA ALA A 15 11.98 12.15 11.27
C ALA A 15 11.96 13.47 12.09
N ALA A 16 11.03 13.58 13.05
CA ALA A 16 10.95 14.75 13.94
C ALA A 16 12.19 14.98 14.80
N ARG A 17 12.97 13.93 15.10
CA ARG A 17 14.20 14.07 15.92
C ARG A 17 15.26 14.96 15.28
N THR A 18 15.21 15.11 13.96
CA THR A 18 16.21 15.89 13.18
C THR A 18 15.65 17.20 12.65
N LEU A 19 14.40 17.52 12.95
CA LEU A 19 13.71 18.70 12.44
C LEU A 19 13.20 19.58 13.60
N PRO A 20 13.10 20.90 13.41
CA PRO A 20 12.60 21.82 14.43
C PRO A 20 11.07 21.78 14.52
N VAL A 21 10.51 20.65 14.92
CA VAL A 21 9.05 20.41 15.04
C VAL A 21 8.73 19.69 16.34
N ASP A 22 7.62 20.08 16.96
CA ASP A 22 6.96 19.33 18.03
C ASP A 22 5.67 18.75 17.47
N ILE A 23 5.45 17.44 17.67
CA ILE A 23 4.28 16.75 17.11
C ILE A 23 3.36 16.29 18.24
N ILE A 24 2.09 16.65 18.14
CA ILE A 24 1.02 16.15 18.97
C ILE A 24 0.28 15.07 18.18
N TYR A 25 0.15 13.89 18.75
CA TYR A 25 -0.48 12.75 18.09
C TYR A 25 -1.88 12.49 18.62
N TYR A 26 -2.80 12.26 17.70
CA TYR A 26 -4.14 11.80 17.97
C TYR A 26 -4.40 10.46 17.27
N ASP A 27 -5.21 9.62 17.88
CA ASP A 27 -5.70 8.36 17.27
C ASP A 27 -7.22 8.47 17.11
N ASN A 28 -7.69 8.43 15.86
CA ASN A 28 -9.11 8.49 15.55
C ASN A 28 -9.80 7.13 15.75
N ALA A 29 -9.04 6.06 15.95
CA ALA A 29 -9.51 4.69 16.21
C ALA A 29 -10.52 4.16 15.17
N GLY A 30 -10.52 4.71 13.93
CA GLY A 30 -11.48 4.36 12.89
C GLY A 30 -12.88 4.92 13.15
N ASP A 31 -12.98 6.04 13.85
CA ASP A 31 -14.25 6.68 14.24
C ASP A 31 -14.32 8.12 13.70
N GLU A 32 -15.40 8.43 12.96
CA GLU A 32 -15.61 9.73 12.33
C GLU A 32 -15.79 10.87 13.36
N GLU A 33 -16.50 10.62 14.44
CA GLU A 33 -16.75 11.63 15.49
C GLU A 33 -15.45 11.92 16.25
N ALA A 34 -14.66 10.87 16.55
CA ALA A 34 -13.35 11.01 17.15
C ALA A 34 -12.41 11.82 16.24
N ALA A 35 -12.41 11.58 14.93
CA ALA A 35 -11.59 12.32 13.98
C ALA A 35 -11.90 13.83 14.01
N VAL A 36 -13.19 14.19 13.96
CA VAL A 36 -13.63 15.60 14.03
C VAL A 36 -13.31 16.22 15.39
N SER A 37 -13.49 15.48 16.49
CA SER A 37 -13.20 15.93 17.85
C SER A 37 -11.70 16.17 18.06
N ASN A 38 -10.85 15.24 17.60
CA ASN A 38 -9.40 15.34 17.67
C ASN A 38 -8.86 16.54 16.88
N ALA A 39 -9.38 16.77 15.68
CA ALA A 39 -9.04 17.95 14.89
C ALA A 39 -9.46 19.24 15.60
N ALA A 40 -10.64 19.27 16.21
CA ALA A 40 -11.11 20.44 16.96
C ALA A 40 -10.25 20.70 18.21
N ASP A 41 -9.80 19.66 18.90
CA ASP A 41 -8.90 19.79 20.06
C ASP A 41 -7.52 20.31 19.62
N ALA A 42 -6.93 19.78 18.55
CA ALA A 42 -5.68 20.29 17.98
C ALA A 42 -5.79 21.78 17.60
N ILE A 43 -6.91 22.19 16.98
CA ILE A 43 -7.19 23.58 16.64
C ILE A 43 -7.25 24.45 17.92
N SER A 44 -7.89 23.95 18.98
CA SER A 44 -8.00 24.66 20.26
C SER A 44 -6.62 24.89 20.92
N GLN A 45 -5.70 23.95 20.71
CA GLN A 45 -4.31 24.04 21.17
C GLN A 45 -3.45 24.98 20.29
N LYS A 46 -4.02 25.56 19.24
CA LYS A 46 -3.35 26.50 18.32
C LYS A 46 -2.11 25.92 17.65
N VAL A 47 -2.25 24.68 17.15
CA VAL A 47 -1.19 24.08 16.32
C VAL A 47 -0.97 24.92 15.06
N ASP A 48 0.25 24.93 14.56
CA ASP A 48 0.62 25.70 13.37
C ASP A 48 0.13 25.04 12.06
N LEU A 49 -0.06 23.70 12.06
CA LEU A 49 -0.51 22.93 10.92
C LEU A 49 -1.11 21.60 11.38
N LEU A 50 -2.14 21.12 10.66
CA LEU A 50 -2.67 19.77 10.81
C LEU A 50 -2.10 18.85 9.73
N ILE A 51 -1.61 17.66 10.13
CA ILE A 51 -1.31 16.56 9.22
C ILE A 51 -2.39 15.51 9.44
N GLU A 52 -3.21 15.28 8.43
CA GLU A 52 -4.40 14.43 8.57
C GLU A 52 -4.22 13.12 7.78
N TYR A 53 -4.16 11.99 8.51
CA TYR A 53 -4.19 10.64 7.97
C TYR A 53 -5.46 9.95 8.44
N ASN A 54 -6.58 10.26 7.80
CA ASN A 54 -7.91 9.78 8.22
C ASN A 54 -8.61 9.02 7.09
N GLY A 55 -8.75 7.69 7.28
CA GLY A 55 -9.45 6.81 6.35
C GLY A 55 -10.97 6.93 6.42
N GLU A 56 -11.51 7.47 7.52
CA GLU A 56 -12.94 7.78 7.69
C GLU A 56 -13.27 9.06 6.91
N THR A 57 -13.30 8.95 5.60
CA THR A 57 -13.32 10.09 4.67
C THR A 57 -14.56 10.96 4.79
N ALA A 58 -15.67 10.47 5.36
CA ALA A 58 -16.88 11.25 5.63
C ALA A 58 -16.64 12.38 6.63
N ALA A 59 -15.68 12.25 7.56
CA ALA A 59 -15.28 13.29 8.50
C ALA A 59 -14.44 14.40 7.87
N ASN A 60 -13.72 14.12 6.78
CA ASN A 60 -12.72 15.02 6.20
C ASN A 60 -13.25 16.40 5.75
N PRO A 61 -14.45 16.55 5.17
CA PRO A 61 -15.00 17.87 4.86
C PRO A 61 -15.20 18.76 6.09
N GLU A 62 -15.63 18.20 7.20
CA GLU A 62 -15.83 18.95 8.45
C GLU A 62 -14.48 19.33 9.08
N ILE A 63 -13.50 18.44 9.05
CA ILE A 63 -12.12 18.74 9.49
C ILE A 63 -11.53 19.89 8.66
N ALA A 64 -11.65 19.84 7.33
CA ALA A 64 -11.19 20.89 6.44
C ALA A 64 -11.87 22.25 6.76
N ARG A 65 -13.19 22.24 6.96
CA ARG A 65 -13.96 23.45 7.29
C ARG A 65 -13.51 24.07 8.63
N LYS A 66 -13.32 23.25 9.67
CA LYS A 66 -12.85 23.70 10.99
C LYS A 66 -11.45 24.31 10.92
N ALA A 67 -10.52 23.64 10.26
CA ALA A 67 -9.15 24.11 10.07
C ALA A 67 -9.12 25.44 9.31
N ALA A 68 -9.84 25.54 8.18
CA ALA A 68 -9.96 26.76 7.38
C ALA A 68 -10.54 27.93 8.20
N SER A 69 -11.59 27.69 9.00
CA SER A 69 -12.20 28.71 9.87
C SER A 69 -11.23 29.22 10.94
N ALA A 70 -10.27 28.40 11.36
CA ALA A 70 -9.23 28.76 12.32
C ALA A 70 -7.95 29.33 11.65
N GLY A 71 -7.87 29.33 10.32
CA GLY A 71 -6.68 29.74 9.58
C GLY A 71 -5.51 28.77 9.70
N ILE A 72 -5.76 27.49 10.05
CA ILE A 72 -4.75 26.47 10.21
C ILE A 72 -4.63 25.67 8.91
N PRO A 73 -3.44 25.64 8.27
CA PRO A 73 -3.23 24.84 7.07
C PRO A 73 -3.31 23.34 7.35
N VAL A 74 -3.76 22.58 6.36
CA VAL A 74 -3.85 21.11 6.41
C VAL A 74 -2.94 20.50 5.36
N LEU A 75 -2.24 19.42 5.70
CA LEU A 75 -1.55 18.52 4.78
C LEU A 75 -2.17 17.12 4.92
N ALA A 76 -2.78 16.63 3.87
CA ALA A 76 -3.46 15.34 3.86
C ALA A 76 -2.49 14.19 3.50
N ILE A 77 -2.70 13.02 4.11
CA ILE A 77 -1.96 11.79 3.79
C ILE A 77 -2.95 10.73 3.28
N ASN A 78 -2.70 10.20 2.09
CA ASN A 78 -3.46 9.15 1.39
C ASN A 78 -4.94 9.49 1.09
N PHE A 79 -5.62 10.17 1.98
CA PHE A 79 -7.05 10.48 1.87
C PHE A 79 -7.25 11.99 1.76
N PRO A 80 -7.97 12.49 0.75
CA PRO A 80 -8.18 13.93 0.57
C PRO A 80 -8.91 14.58 1.76
N VAL A 81 -8.48 15.79 2.12
CA VAL A 81 -9.12 16.64 3.14
C VAL A 81 -9.39 18.02 2.53
N GLY A 82 -10.57 18.21 1.95
CA GLY A 82 -10.88 19.41 1.19
C GLY A 82 -9.89 19.63 0.04
N ASP A 83 -9.42 20.86 -0.10
CA ASP A 83 -8.44 21.27 -1.12
C ASP A 83 -6.98 21.24 -0.58
N ALA A 84 -6.76 20.59 0.56
CA ALA A 84 -5.42 20.49 1.16
C ALA A 84 -4.44 19.76 0.22
N PRO A 85 -3.15 20.16 0.20
CA PRO A 85 -2.13 19.36 -0.46
C PRO A 85 -2.16 17.91 0.05
N LEU A 86 -1.99 16.96 -0.86
CA LEU A 86 -2.05 15.52 -0.57
C LEU A 86 -0.68 14.88 -0.82
N TYR A 87 -0.19 14.15 0.17
CA TYR A 87 0.91 13.21 0.03
C TYR A 87 0.38 11.77 0.09
N GLY A 88 0.87 10.86 -0.76
CA GLY A 88 0.44 9.47 -0.68
C GLY A 88 0.92 8.58 -1.82
N ALA A 89 0.24 7.44 -2.00
CA ALA A 89 0.55 6.48 -3.04
C ALA A 89 -0.02 6.88 -4.40
N ASP A 90 0.77 6.74 -5.47
CA ASP A 90 0.27 6.67 -6.84
C ASP A 90 -0.25 5.26 -7.13
N ASN A 91 -1.51 5.02 -6.79
CA ASN A 91 -2.13 3.71 -6.92
C ASN A 91 -2.16 3.19 -8.38
N LEU A 92 -2.26 4.10 -9.36
CA LEU A 92 -2.21 3.71 -10.78
C LEU A 92 -0.80 3.25 -11.17
N ALA A 93 0.23 4.00 -10.79
CA ALA A 93 1.62 3.63 -11.05
C ALA A 93 2.01 2.34 -10.33
N ALA A 94 1.64 2.20 -9.04
CA ALA A 94 1.89 1.00 -8.26
C ALA A 94 1.23 -0.25 -8.89
N GLY A 95 -0.04 -0.12 -9.32
CA GLY A 95 -0.73 -1.17 -10.04
C GLY A 95 -0.02 -1.58 -11.34
N ARG A 96 0.43 -0.61 -12.15
CA ARG A 96 1.19 -0.88 -13.39
C ARG A 96 2.47 -1.64 -13.14
N ILE A 97 3.18 -1.36 -12.05
CA ILE A 97 4.38 -2.10 -11.66
C ILE A 97 4.04 -3.57 -11.40
N ALA A 98 2.99 -3.84 -10.61
CA ALA A 98 2.55 -5.20 -10.31
C ALA A 98 2.15 -5.98 -11.57
N GLY A 99 1.33 -5.37 -12.43
CA GLY A 99 0.87 -6.01 -13.68
C GLY A 99 2.03 -6.34 -14.63
N ARG A 100 2.95 -5.38 -14.83
CA ARG A 100 4.16 -5.61 -15.65
C ARG A 100 5.05 -6.70 -15.08
N ALA A 101 5.21 -6.76 -13.76
CA ALA A 101 6.02 -7.78 -13.11
C ALA A 101 5.48 -9.19 -13.38
N LEU A 102 4.16 -9.37 -13.28
CA LEU A 102 3.51 -10.65 -13.61
C LEU A 102 3.69 -11.04 -15.07
N GLY A 103 3.51 -10.09 -15.99
CA GLY A 103 3.70 -10.34 -17.42
C GLY A 103 5.15 -10.64 -17.78
N ALA A 104 6.11 -9.90 -17.23
CA ALA A 104 7.54 -10.16 -17.42
C ALA A 104 7.96 -11.52 -16.87
N PHE A 105 7.43 -11.90 -15.69
CA PHE A 105 7.66 -13.24 -15.13
C PHE A 105 7.18 -14.34 -16.08
N THR A 106 5.99 -14.19 -16.68
CA THR A 106 5.48 -15.16 -17.66
C THR A 106 6.41 -15.34 -18.82
N LYS A 107 6.84 -14.26 -19.45
CA LYS A 107 7.76 -14.32 -20.62
C LYS A 107 9.09 -14.98 -20.27
N GLN A 108 9.57 -14.81 -19.06
CA GLN A 108 10.83 -15.38 -18.59
C GLN A 108 10.71 -16.85 -18.17
N SER A 109 9.65 -17.19 -17.41
CA SER A 109 9.55 -18.47 -16.71
C SER A 109 8.60 -19.45 -17.39
N TRP A 110 7.62 -18.95 -18.16
CA TRP A 110 6.60 -19.74 -18.84
C TRP A 110 6.39 -19.27 -20.29
N PRO A 111 7.47 -19.23 -21.14
CA PRO A 111 7.42 -18.59 -22.45
C PRO A 111 6.41 -19.22 -23.43
N ASP A 112 6.11 -20.51 -23.27
CA ASP A 112 5.20 -21.27 -24.12
C ASP A 112 3.79 -21.44 -23.53
N GLU A 113 3.50 -20.78 -22.41
CA GLU A 113 2.24 -20.92 -21.70
C GLU A 113 1.36 -19.67 -21.86
N MET A 114 0.06 -19.89 -21.96
CA MET A 114 -0.93 -18.83 -21.83
C MET A 114 -1.52 -18.90 -20.41
N PRO A 115 -1.08 -18.06 -19.47
CA PRO A 115 -1.58 -18.11 -18.11
C PRO A 115 -2.97 -17.49 -18.01
N VAL A 116 -3.70 -17.85 -16.94
CA VAL A 116 -4.87 -17.08 -16.47
C VAL A 116 -4.42 -16.08 -15.42
N ALA A 117 -5.16 -14.99 -15.26
CA ALA A 117 -4.84 -13.95 -14.28
C ALA A 117 -6.01 -13.68 -13.35
N ALA A 118 -5.70 -13.32 -12.11
CA ALA A 118 -6.67 -12.84 -11.13
C ALA A 118 -6.15 -11.59 -10.41
N ILE A 119 -7.09 -10.70 -10.05
CA ILE A 119 -6.87 -9.63 -9.08
C ILE A 119 -7.69 -9.99 -7.84
N LEU A 120 -7.00 -10.13 -6.71
CA LEU A 120 -7.57 -10.63 -5.47
C LEU A 120 -7.42 -9.59 -4.36
N GLY A 121 -8.49 -9.30 -3.65
CA GLY A 121 -8.54 -8.37 -2.53
C GLY A 121 -9.92 -7.74 -2.41
N ASP A 122 -10.02 -6.59 -1.78
CA ASP A 122 -11.27 -5.82 -1.68
C ASP A 122 -11.54 -5.06 -3.00
N VAL A 123 -11.88 -5.82 -4.04
CA VAL A 123 -12.13 -5.24 -5.37
C VAL A 123 -13.46 -4.48 -5.45
N GLY A 124 -14.33 -4.67 -4.46
CA GLY A 124 -15.60 -3.98 -4.31
C GLY A 124 -15.50 -2.66 -3.54
N ASP A 125 -14.33 -2.32 -2.99
CA ASP A 125 -14.11 -1.03 -2.32
C ASP A 125 -14.37 0.13 -3.29
N PRO A 126 -15.30 1.05 -2.96
CA PRO A 126 -15.68 2.15 -3.85
C PRO A 126 -14.63 3.25 -3.95
N SER A 127 -13.52 3.16 -3.21
CA SER A 127 -12.49 4.20 -3.23
C SER A 127 -11.78 4.31 -4.56
N ASP A 128 -11.49 5.54 -4.98
CA ASP A 128 -10.68 5.81 -6.18
C ASP A 128 -9.31 5.12 -6.11
N ALA A 129 -8.75 4.95 -4.91
CA ALA A 129 -7.45 4.32 -4.70
C ALA A 129 -7.44 2.86 -5.17
N VAL A 130 -8.46 2.08 -4.79
CA VAL A 130 -8.59 0.67 -5.21
C VAL A 130 -8.89 0.59 -6.71
N GLY A 131 -9.81 1.40 -7.21
CA GLY A 131 -10.13 1.47 -8.65
C GLY A 131 -8.91 1.79 -9.52
N LEU A 132 -8.08 2.77 -9.11
CA LEU A 132 -6.84 3.12 -9.80
C LEU A 132 -5.81 2.00 -9.74
N ARG A 133 -5.70 1.30 -8.62
CA ARG A 133 -4.80 0.16 -8.45
C ARG A 133 -5.16 -0.99 -9.37
N ILE A 134 -6.44 -1.38 -9.41
CA ILE A 134 -6.98 -2.41 -10.31
C ILE A 134 -6.74 -2.03 -11.77
N LYS A 135 -7.05 -0.79 -12.13
CA LYS A 135 -6.79 -0.26 -13.48
C LYS A 135 -5.31 -0.36 -13.83
N GLY A 136 -4.44 0.06 -12.94
CA GLY A 136 -2.98 -0.02 -13.13
C GLY A 136 -2.50 -1.45 -13.34
N ILE A 137 -2.95 -2.41 -12.50
CA ILE A 137 -2.60 -3.83 -12.64
C ILE A 137 -3.01 -4.34 -14.03
N THR A 138 -4.23 -4.04 -14.45
CA THR A 138 -4.76 -4.46 -15.76
C THR A 138 -3.96 -3.85 -16.90
N GLU A 139 -3.67 -2.55 -16.88
CA GLU A 139 -2.87 -1.87 -17.89
C GLU A 139 -1.44 -2.41 -17.95
N GLY A 140 -0.81 -2.63 -16.78
CA GLY A 140 0.54 -3.19 -16.70
C GLY A 140 0.62 -4.62 -17.22
N LEU A 141 -0.38 -5.45 -16.92
CA LEU A 141 -0.48 -6.81 -17.42
C LEU A 141 -0.68 -6.84 -18.93
N HIS A 142 -1.61 -6.02 -19.47
CA HIS A 142 -1.88 -5.95 -20.90
C HIS A 142 -0.70 -5.41 -21.72
N ALA A 143 0.14 -4.57 -21.15
CA ALA A 143 1.36 -4.11 -21.80
C ALA A 143 2.34 -5.26 -22.11
N GLU A 144 2.30 -6.33 -21.30
CA GLU A 144 3.14 -7.51 -21.44
C GLU A 144 2.41 -8.69 -22.12
N LEU A 145 1.14 -8.90 -21.78
CA LEU A 145 0.28 -10.00 -22.19
C LEU A 145 -1.11 -9.45 -22.60
N PRO A 146 -1.25 -8.94 -23.84
CA PRO A 146 -2.46 -8.22 -24.28
C PRO A 146 -3.75 -9.04 -24.22
N ASP A 147 -3.64 -10.35 -24.41
CA ASP A 147 -4.79 -11.26 -24.47
C ASP A 147 -5.24 -11.80 -23.11
N VAL A 148 -4.49 -11.52 -22.03
CA VAL A 148 -4.81 -12.02 -20.68
C VAL A 148 -5.70 -11.04 -19.95
N GLN A 149 -6.92 -11.46 -19.64
CA GLN A 149 -7.90 -10.67 -18.87
C GLN A 149 -7.93 -11.16 -17.41
N PRO A 150 -7.72 -10.28 -16.42
CA PRO A 150 -7.77 -10.71 -15.02
C PRO A 150 -9.21 -10.93 -14.53
N THR A 151 -9.41 -12.03 -13.81
CA THR A 151 -10.65 -12.29 -13.05
C THR A 151 -10.60 -11.56 -11.73
N MET A 152 -11.69 -10.87 -11.36
CA MET A 152 -11.81 -10.19 -10.07
C MET A 152 -12.25 -11.19 -8.99
N LEU A 153 -11.48 -11.30 -7.91
CA LEU A 153 -11.78 -12.14 -6.76
C LEU A 153 -11.96 -11.26 -5.52
N ASP A 154 -13.22 -10.98 -5.19
CA ASP A 154 -13.58 -10.03 -4.15
C ASP A 154 -13.54 -10.64 -2.75
N SER A 155 -12.62 -10.17 -1.91
CA SER A 155 -12.53 -10.57 -0.50
C SER A 155 -13.53 -9.84 0.40
N GLY A 156 -14.11 -8.72 -0.06
CA GLY A 156 -15.02 -7.87 0.73
C GLY A 156 -14.34 -7.33 1.99
N GLY A 157 -13.10 -6.85 1.87
CA GLY A 157 -12.32 -6.32 2.98
C GLY A 157 -11.82 -7.35 4.00
N GLN A 158 -11.91 -8.64 3.68
CA GLN A 158 -11.50 -9.74 4.56
C GLN A 158 -10.33 -10.52 3.94
N PRO A 159 -9.07 -10.18 4.24
CA PRO A 159 -7.89 -10.80 3.62
C PRO A 159 -7.86 -12.34 3.74
N GLN A 160 -8.36 -12.89 4.86
CA GLN A 160 -8.43 -14.35 5.09
C GLN A 160 -9.30 -15.09 4.06
N ARG A 161 -10.27 -14.43 3.42
CA ARG A 161 -11.05 -15.01 2.32
C ARG A 161 -10.24 -15.26 1.06
N GLY A 162 -9.02 -14.70 0.99
CA GLY A 162 -8.10 -14.93 -0.11
C GLY A 162 -7.76 -16.40 -0.33
N ASP A 163 -7.67 -17.19 0.76
CA ASP A 163 -7.45 -18.64 0.70
C ASP A 163 -8.61 -19.36 -0.03
N ASP A 164 -9.83 -19.18 0.44
CA ASP A 164 -11.02 -19.82 -0.15
C ASP A 164 -11.26 -19.40 -1.60
N LEU A 165 -11.12 -18.10 -1.89
CA LEU A 165 -11.35 -17.54 -3.22
C LEU A 165 -10.35 -18.10 -4.23
N LEU A 166 -9.06 -18.10 -3.87
CA LEU A 166 -8.02 -18.61 -4.74
C LEU A 166 -8.11 -20.13 -4.89
N THR A 167 -8.44 -20.87 -3.81
CA THR A 167 -8.69 -22.31 -3.88
C THR A 167 -9.81 -22.63 -4.86
N LYS A 168 -10.92 -21.91 -4.83
CA LYS A 168 -12.03 -22.08 -5.77
C LYS A 168 -11.60 -21.77 -7.22
N TYR A 169 -10.86 -20.68 -7.41
CA TYR A 169 -10.34 -20.28 -8.72
C TYR A 169 -9.38 -21.34 -9.29
N MET A 170 -8.46 -21.85 -8.48
CA MET A 170 -7.52 -22.92 -8.88
C MET A 170 -8.23 -24.20 -9.33
N ARG A 171 -9.33 -24.57 -8.68
CA ARG A 171 -10.13 -25.74 -9.09
C ARG A 171 -10.77 -25.56 -10.47
N GLN A 172 -11.21 -24.34 -10.78
CA GLN A 172 -11.76 -23.99 -12.09
C GLN A 172 -10.67 -23.95 -13.17
N GLN A 173 -9.45 -23.59 -12.79
CA GLN A 173 -8.28 -23.42 -13.65
C GLN A 173 -7.21 -24.51 -13.42
N SER A 174 -7.66 -25.76 -13.32
CA SER A 174 -6.83 -26.87 -12.80
C SER A 174 -5.57 -27.20 -13.62
N ARG A 175 -5.51 -26.77 -14.88
CA ARG A 175 -4.39 -27.03 -15.79
C ARG A 175 -3.60 -25.77 -16.21
N SER A 176 -4.02 -24.60 -15.75
CA SER A 176 -3.43 -23.34 -16.20
C SER A 176 -2.33 -22.85 -15.26
N LYS A 177 -1.31 -22.21 -15.80
CA LYS A 177 -0.44 -21.32 -15.04
C LYS A 177 -1.24 -20.10 -14.57
N MET A 178 -0.94 -19.56 -13.40
CA MET A 178 -1.75 -18.50 -12.79
C MET A 178 -0.91 -17.31 -12.34
N LEU A 179 -1.36 -16.13 -12.73
CA LEU A 179 -0.85 -14.85 -12.30
C LEU A 179 -1.83 -14.25 -11.31
N VAL A 180 -1.38 -13.94 -10.11
CA VAL A 180 -2.22 -13.34 -9.08
C VAL A 180 -1.63 -12.01 -8.64
N ALA A 181 -2.37 -10.93 -8.86
CA ALA A 181 -2.08 -9.65 -8.24
C ALA A 181 -2.97 -9.50 -7.01
N THR A 182 -2.40 -9.25 -5.84
CA THR A 182 -3.20 -8.94 -4.65
C THR A 182 -3.20 -7.44 -4.37
N LEU A 183 -4.30 -6.94 -3.80
CA LEU A 183 -4.44 -5.51 -3.49
C LEU A 183 -3.70 -5.10 -2.21
N ASP A 184 -3.26 -6.07 -1.41
CA ASP A 184 -2.50 -5.88 -0.18
C ASP A 184 -1.67 -7.13 0.17
N ASP A 185 -0.71 -6.97 1.09
CA ASP A 185 0.20 -8.04 1.51
C ASP A 185 -0.49 -9.10 2.40
N SER A 186 -1.45 -8.72 3.23
CA SER A 186 -2.20 -9.68 4.04
C SER A 186 -2.96 -10.68 3.17
N THR A 187 -3.63 -10.19 2.12
CA THR A 187 -4.33 -11.03 1.14
C THR A 187 -3.35 -11.96 0.41
N ALA A 188 -2.14 -11.48 0.09
CA ALA A 188 -1.11 -12.30 -0.55
C ALA A 188 -0.66 -13.48 0.31
N LEU A 189 -0.52 -13.28 1.62
CA LEU A 189 -0.13 -14.35 2.55
C LEU A 189 -1.20 -15.46 2.64
N TRP A 190 -2.47 -15.09 2.64
CA TRP A 190 -3.57 -16.06 2.59
C TRP A 190 -3.64 -16.77 1.23
N ALA A 191 -3.46 -16.02 0.13
CA ALA A 191 -3.39 -16.59 -1.21
C ALA A 191 -2.23 -17.59 -1.37
N ARG A 192 -1.05 -17.28 -0.81
CA ARG A 192 0.09 -18.20 -0.77
C ARG A 192 -0.29 -19.51 -0.08
N THR A 193 -0.96 -19.44 1.09
CA THR A 193 -1.39 -20.64 1.81
C THR A 193 -2.27 -21.55 0.93
N ALA A 194 -3.21 -20.98 0.19
CA ALA A 194 -4.04 -21.72 -0.76
C ALA A 194 -3.19 -22.44 -1.82
N VAL A 195 -2.19 -21.76 -2.38
CA VAL A 195 -1.30 -22.34 -3.42
C VAL A 195 -0.46 -23.50 -2.86
N GLU A 196 0.09 -23.33 -1.65
CA GLU A 196 0.89 -24.36 -0.97
C GLU A 196 0.05 -25.61 -0.64
N VAL A 197 -1.15 -25.44 -0.07
CA VAL A 197 -2.09 -26.54 0.25
C VAL A 197 -2.53 -27.27 -1.00
N ALA A 198 -2.74 -26.56 -2.12
CA ALA A 198 -3.09 -27.16 -3.40
C ALA A 198 -1.89 -27.81 -4.13
N VAL A 199 -0.66 -27.69 -3.59
CA VAL A 199 0.59 -28.17 -4.21
C VAL A 199 0.79 -27.59 -5.61
N ARG A 200 0.46 -26.28 -5.79
CA ARG A 200 0.54 -25.58 -7.08
C ARG A 200 1.61 -24.50 -7.12
N ILE A 201 2.66 -24.67 -6.30
CA ILE A 201 3.76 -23.70 -6.19
C ILE A 201 4.52 -23.46 -7.51
N ASN A 202 4.53 -24.43 -8.42
CA ASN A 202 5.18 -24.31 -9.74
C ASN A 202 4.26 -23.72 -10.81
N ASP A 203 2.98 -23.52 -10.49
CA ASP A 203 1.97 -23.08 -11.44
C ASP A 203 1.38 -21.71 -11.09
N CYS A 204 1.78 -21.11 -9.98
CA CYS A 204 1.27 -19.85 -9.51
C CYS A 204 2.39 -18.88 -9.15
N VAL A 205 2.20 -17.61 -9.49
CA VAL A 205 3.04 -16.49 -9.02
C VAL A 205 2.15 -15.38 -8.51
N ILE A 206 2.54 -14.79 -7.39
CA ILE A 206 1.81 -13.72 -6.71
C ILE A 206 2.69 -12.46 -6.69
N VAL A 207 2.12 -11.31 -7.02
CA VAL A 207 2.70 -9.99 -6.75
C VAL A 207 1.74 -9.23 -5.86
N SER A 208 2.23 -8.77 -4.72
CA SER A 208 1.43 -8.01 -3.74
C SER A 208 1.71 -6.51 -3.78
N GLN A 209 1.04 -5.76 -2.89
CA GLN A 209 1.18 -4.32 -2.77
C GLN A 209 1.15 -3.88 -1.31
N GLY A 210 2.01 -2.91 -0.99
CA GLY A 210 2.19 -2.37 0.35
C GLY A 210 3.64 -2.42 0.79
N LEU A 211 4.24 -3.59 0.73
CA LEU A 211 5.54 -3.95 1.27
C LEU A 211 5.58 -3.69 2.78
N ASP A 212 4.64 -4.28 3.49
CA ASP A 212 4.65 -4.23 4.94
C ASP A 212 5.56 -5.29 5.56
N ARG A 213 5.80 -5.19 6.86
CA ARG A 213 6.69 -6.12 7.60
C ARG A 213 6.23 -7.56 7.60
N SER A 214 4.98 -7.85 7.24
CA SER A 214 4.49 -9.23 7.17
C SER A 214 5.15 -10.00 6.03
N VAL A 215 5.57 -9.32 4.96
CA VAL A 215 6.19 -9.95 3.78
C VAL A 215 7.69 -9.79 3.70
N HIS A 216 8.28 -8.64 4.10
CA HIS A 216 9.74 -8.43 3.99
C HIS A 216 10.51 -8.71 5.29
N GLY A 217 9.82 -8.88 6.43
CA GLY A 217 10.47 -9.18 7.71
C GLY A 217 11.39 -8.08 8.23
N GLY A 218 12.10 -8.39 9.29
CA GLY A 218 13.15 -7.57 9.88
C GLY A 218 14.49 -8.30 9.92
N ALA A 219 15.51 -7.71 10.54
CA ALA A 219 16.89 -8.21 10.58
C ALA A 219 17.05 -9.68 11.03
N HIS A 220 16.12 -10.19 11.82
CA HIS A 220 16.22 -11.53 12.42
C HIS A 220 15.02 -12.43 12.02
N GLU A 221 14.20 -12.01 11.09
CA GLU A 221 12.96 -12.69 10.77
C GLU A 221 12.85 -12.97 9.27
N LYS A 222 12.97 -14.24 8.90
CA LYS A 222 12.80 -14.67 7.51
C LYS A 222 11.34 -14.59 7.13
N LYS A 223 11.05 -13.87 6.04
CA LYS A 223 9.71 -13.70 5.48
C LYS A 223 9.65 -14.17 4.02
N GLU A 224 8.52 -13.88 3.37
CA GLU A 224 8.28 -14.29 1.99
C GLU A 224 9.28 -13.65 1.02
N ILE A 225 9.51 -12.35 1.16
CA ILE A 225 10.47 -11.61 0.34
C ILE A 225 11.84 -11.63 1.02
N ASP A 226 12.56 -12.72 0.81
CA ASP A 226 13.90 -12.97 1.35
C ASP A 226 14.75 -13.67 0.29
N PRO A 227 16.02 -13.29 0.07
CA PRO A 227 16.89 -13.91 -0.93
C PRO A 227 17.08 -15.43 -0.77
N THR A 228 16.88 -15.93 0.45
CA THR A 228 17.01 -17.36 0.78
C THR A 228 15.69 -18.12 0.67
N ASN A 229 14.54 -17.44 0.53
CA ASN A 229 13.23 -18.08 0.38
C ASN A 229 12.90 -18.34 -1.10
N ARG A 230 13.65 -19.28 -1.71
CA ARG A 230 13.49 -19.64 -3.13
C ARG A 230 12.21 -20.41 -3.45
N GLY A 231 11.45 -20.83 -2.46
CA GLY A 231 10.22 -21.60 -2.62
C GLY A 231 8.93 -20.75 -2.50
N SER A 232 9.03 -19.47 -2.19
CA SER A 232 7.85 -18.62 -2.10
C SER A 232 7.24 -18.39 -3.48
N VAL A 233 5.91 -18.48 -3.54
CA VAL A 233 5.12 -18.09 -4.72
C VAL A 233 4.91 -16.58 -4.79
N ILE A 234 5.23 -15.84 -3.73
CA ILE A 234 5.23 -14.38 -3.73
C ILE A 234 6.53 -13.91 -4.37
N LEU A 235 6.44 -13.44 -5.62
CA LEU A 235 7.56 -12.90 -6.37
C LEU A 235 8.10 -11.62 -5.72
N GLY A 236 7.20 -10.78 -5.22
CA GLY A 236 7.52 -9.52 -4.60
C GLY A 236 6.29 -8.72 -4.21
N SER A 237 6.53 -7.57 -3.59
CA SER A 237 5.51 -6.58 -3.27
C SER A 237 5.89 -5.21 -3.81
N VAL A 238 4.91 -4.48 -4.34
CA VAL A 238 5.12 -3.08 -4.75
C VAL A 238 5.14 -2.20 -3.52
N ALA A 239 6.29 -1.56 -3.29
CA ALA A 239 6.52 -0.77 -2.09
C ALA A 239 5.72 0.53 -2.09
N TYR A 240 5.12 0.83 -0.93
CA TYR A 240 4.51 2.13 -0.62
C TYR A 240 5.34 2.94 0.36
N PHE A 241 6.35 2.34 0.98
CA PHE A 241 7.29 2.96 1.91
C PHE A 241 6.62 3.80 3.01
N MET A 242 5.56 3.26 3.61
CA MET A 242 4.80 3.96 4.65
C MET A 242 5.66 4.25 5.90
N ASP A 243 6.68 3.45 6.12
CA ASP A 243 7.71 3.63 7.14
C ASP A 243 8.66 4.82 6.86
N ARG A 244 8.52 5.47 5.69
CA ARG A 244 9.31 6.66 5.27
C ARG A 244 8.45 7.93 5.17
N TYR A 245 7.14 7.86 5.34
CA TYR A 245 6.23 9.00 5.15
C TYR A 245 6.59 10.23 5.99
N GLY A 246 7.01 10.03 7.24
CA GLY A 246 7.43 11.15 8.09
C GLY A 246 8.59 11.95 7.52
N TYR A 247 9.54 11.28 6.85
CA TYR A 247 10.70 11.93 6.24
C TYR A 247 10.35 12.75 4.99
N ASP A 248 9.26 12.41 4.31
CA ASP A 248 8.80 13.15 3.14
C ASP A 248 7.79 14.24 3.52
N VAL A 249 6.88 13.94 4.44
CA VAL A 249 5.75 14.81 4.81
C VAL A 249 6.19 15.99 5.68
N LEU A 250 7.07 15.77 6.69
CA LEU A 250 7.50 16.87 7.56
C LEU A 250 8.25 17.98 6.83
N PRO A 251 9.14 17.72 5.86
CA PRO A 251 9.69 18.78 5.01
C PRO A 251 8.63 19.55 4.21
N LEU A 252 7.57 18.88 3.71
CA LEU A 252 6.46 19.55 3.02
C LEU A 252 5.69 20.46 4.00
N ALA A 253 5.39 19.96 5.20
CA ALA A 253 4.72 20.73 6.26
C ALA A 253 5.54 21.99 6.62
N LEU A 254 6.86 21.86 6.80
CA LEU A 254 7.74 22.99 7.10
C LEU A 254 7.80 24.02 5.95
N ARG A 255 7.71 23.59 4.69
CA ARG A 255 7.59 24.50 3.54
C ARG A 255 6.29 25.28 3.59
N MET A 256 5.15 24.60 3.90
CA MET A 256 3.86 25.25 4.05
C MET A 256 3.89 26.32 5.14
N LEU A 257 4.47 26.02 6.32
CA LEU A 257 4.60 26.94 7.44
C LEU A 257 5.47 28.16 7.09
N LYS A 258 6.43 28.02 6.18
CA LYS A 258 7.25 29.13 5.66
C LYS A 258 6.58 29.90 4.52
N GLY A 259 5.33 29.61 4.20
CA GLY A 259 4.62 30.23 3.06
C GLY A 259 5.20 29.86 1.69
N GLN A 260 5.99 28.79 1.61
CA GLN A 260 6.55 28.31 0.36
C GLN A 260 5.56 27.43 -0.39
N PRO A 261 5.50 27.46 -1.72
CA PRO A 261 4.59 26.63 -2.48
C PRO A 261 4.93 25.15 -2.33
N VAL A 262 3.89 24.33 -2.17
CA VAL A 262 3.96 22.87 -2.23
C VAL A 262 3.07 22.37 -3.36
N PRO A 263 3.41 21.26 -4.04
CA PRO A 263 2.55 20.68 -5.06
C PRO A 263 1.19 20.28 -4.47
N PRO A 264 0.10 20.39 -5.23
CA PRO A 264 -1.22 19.93 -4.76
C PRO A 264 -1.25 18.42 -4.51
N ARG A 265 -0.40 17.66 -5.19
CA ARG A 265 -0.19 16.22 -4.95
C ARG A 265 1.30 15.90 -5.00
N THR A 266 1.75 15.11 -4.04
CA THR A 266 3.10 14.54 -3.98
C THR A 266 2.95 13.05 -3.73
N PHE A 267 3.63 12.25 -4.54
CA PHE A 267 3.55 10.80 -4.44
C PHE A 267 4.83 10.22 -3.87
N THR A 268 4.68 9.17 -3.06
CA THR A 268 5.80 8.33 -2.66
C THR A 268 6.37 7.62 -3.89
N HIS A 269 7.63 7.21 -3.79
CA HIS A 269 8.27 6.41 -4.83
C HIS A 269 7.76 4.97 -4.77
N HIS A 270 7.48 4.35 -5.93
CA HIS A 270 7.07 2.96 -6.01
C HIS A 270 8.08 2.13 -6.78
N ILE A 271 8.47 1.01 -6.22
CA ILE A 271 9.28 -0.03 -6.86
C ILE A 271 8.73 -1.40 -6.51
N LEU A 272 9.01 -2.39 -7.35
CA LEU A 272 8.83 -3.78 -6.97
C LEU A 272 10.01 -4.22 -6.11
N VAL A 273 9.72 -4.64 -4.88
CA VAL A 273 10.71 -5.27 -4.00
C VAL A 273 10.53 -6.78 -4.07
N THR A 274 11.62 -7.46 -4.35
CA THR A 274 11.73 -8.91 -4.47
C THR A 274 12.88 -9.42 -3.60
N GLY A 275 13.08 -10.72 -3.51
CA GLY A 275 14.27 -11.28 -2.84
C GLY A 275 15.60 -10.77 -3.40
N ALA A 276 15.64 -10.28 -4.65
CA ALA A 276 16.87 -9.78 -5.24
C ALA A 276 17.31 -8.40 -4.75
N ASN A 277 16.37 -7.55 -4.34
CA ASN A 277 16.66 -6.16 -3.95
C ASN A 277 16.17 -5.78 -2.55
N VAL A 278 15.52 -6.68 -1.81
CA VAL A 278 14.97 -6.37 -0.48
C VAL A 278 16.04 -5.84 0.49
N PHE A 279 17.25 -6.35 0.45
CA PHE A 279 18.33 -5.89 1.34
C PHE A 279 18.96 -4.55 0.93
N GLN A 280 18.64 -4.03 -0.24
CA GLN A 280 18.99 -2.66 -0.63
C GLN A 280 18.03 -1.67 0.05
N GLU A 281 16.76 -2.03 0.16
CA GLU A 281 15.72 -1.21 0.78
C GLU A 281 15.62 -1.41 2.30
N TYR A 282 15.77 -2.66 2.75
CA TYR A 282 15.69 -3.10 4.15
C TYR A 282 16.91 -3.97 4.49
N PRO A 283 18.05 -3.35 4.82
CA PRO A 283 19.25 -4.08 5.19
C PRO A 283 18.99 -5.03 6.37
N PRO A 284 19.58 -6.24 6.37
CA PRO A 284 19.36 -7.25 7.41
C PRO A 284 20.00 -6.88 8.76
N ILE A 285 20.76 -5.80 8.80
CA ILE A 285 21.43 -5.29 10.00
C ILE A 285 20.84 -3.92 10.30
N ASP A 286 20.31 -3.74 11.51
CA ASP A 286 19.99 -2.42 12.04
C ASP A 286 21.30 -1.61 12.13
N MET A 287 21.55 -0.81 11.11
CA MET A 287 22.60 0.23 11.16
C MET A 287 22.02 1.43 11.91
N ASN A 288 21.72 1.28 13.19
CA ASN A 288 21.33 2.35 14.10
C ASN A 288 22.54 3.13 14.61
#